data_9757e9607436df560230a9522bc7e16c
#
_entry.id   9757e9607436df560230a9522bc7e16c
#
_cell.length_a   1.000
_cell.length_b   1.000
_cell.length_c   1.000
_cell.angle_alpha   90.00
_cell.angle_beta   90.00
_cell.angle_gamma   90.00
#
_symmetry.space_group_name_H-M   'P 1'
#
loop_
_entity.id
_entity.type
_entity.pdbx_description
1 polymer ?
#
loop_
_entity_poly.entity_id
_entity_poly.type
_entity_poly.pdbx_seq_one_letter_code
_entity_poly.pdbx_strand_id
1 'polypeptide(L)'
;NLVKSHTKKSISALWKKHHIPKIILHVKNDVDIYEIIYKAKWIDSSWIQCSGIYFAPKNIKKPAPIMMYGHGTQIHKHRTISDEDAQQGICLGFATDGYAACYPDYYGIGKGEKDHLYQHSWSEAMSFIYMLYAIDELNKKIDVKTNGQLFLTGYSQGGHSSFAAQKYLEELNDPRFKVTATSPMSGAYDMTGEQEKYMFQVYPRPFYLPYLLVSYQEAYRVIDIDNIYSIFK
;
A
#
# COMPACT_ATOMS: atom_id res chain seq x y z
N ASN A 1 -4.50 -4.05 15.97
CA ASN A 1 -4.48 -5.37 16.62
C ASN A 1 -3.23 -6.13 16.19
N LEU A 2 -2.48 -6.74 17.15
CA LEU A 2 -1.44 -7.70 16.83
C LEU A 2 -2.11 -8.96 16.27
N VAL A 3 -1.71 -9.37 15.06
CA VAL A 3 -2.29 -10.52 14.36
C VAL A 3 -1.36 -11.72 14.39
N LYS A 4 -0.05 -11.47 14.28
CA LYS A 4 0.95 -12.54 14.17
C LYS A 4 2.31 -12.06 14.64
N SER A 5 3.12 -12.99 15.15
CA SER A 5 4.53 -12.73 15.47
C SER A 5 5.40 -13.77 14.76
N HIS A 6 6.45 -13.30 14.12
CA HIS A 6 7.47 -14.13 13.51
C HIS A 6 8.79 -14.01 14.23
N THR A 7 9.37 -15.12 14.59
CA THR A 7 10.77 -15.17 15.03
C THR A 7 11.70 -15.28 13.83
N LYS A 8 12.95 -14.90 13.98
CA LYS A 8 14.01 -15.13 12.96
C LYS A 8 14.02 -16.56 12.43
N LYS A 9 13.79 -17.54 13.34
CA LYS A 9 13.75 -18.95 12.96
C LYS A 9 12.57 -19.25 12.04
N SER A 10 11.37 -18.74 12.37
CA SER A 10 10.17 -18.95 11.52
C SER A 10 10.29 -18.24 10.17
N ILE A 11 10.84 -17.02 10.12
CA ILE A 11 11.11 -16.31 8.87
C ILE A 11 12.11 -17.08 8.01
N SER A 12 13.20 -17.56 8.61
CA SER A 12 14.20 -18.35 7.88
C SER A 12 13.62 -19.66 7.32
N ALA A 13 12.69 -20.29 8.03
CA ALA A 13 11.97 -21.46 7.54
C ALA A 13 11.05 -21.12 6.37
N LEU A 14 10.35 -19.97 6.45
CA LEU A 14 9.50 -19.46 5.37
C LEU A 14 10.31 -19.16 4.10
N TRP A 15 11.46 -18.49 4.22
CA TRP A 15 12.36 -18.23 3.08
C TRP A 15 12.85 -19.53 2.44
N LYS A 16 13.19 -20.51 3.25
CA LYS A 16 13.57 -21.84 2.73
C LYS A 16 12.42 -22.52 1.98
N LYS A 17 11.21 -22.46 2.51
CA LYS A 17 10.00 -23.00 1.86
C LYS A 17 9.77 -22.37 0.48
N HIS A 18 9.94 -21.06 0.38
CA HIS A 18 9.75 -20.31 -0.87
C HIS A 18 11.02 -20.22 -1.75
N HIS A 19 12.05 -21.00 -1.43
CA HIS A 19 13.33 -21.02 -2.18
C HIS A 19 14.00 -19.64 -2.33
N ILE A 20 13.83 -18.74 -1.34
CA ILE A 20 14.42 -17.41 -1.35
C ILE A 20 15.88 -17.52 -0.88
N PRO A 21 16.87 -17.14 -1.72
CA PRO A 21 18.29 -17.21 -1.35
C PRO A 21 18.62 -16.27 -0.18
N LYS A 22 19.41 -16.76 0.77
CA LYS A 22 19.84 -15.97 1.94
C LYS A 22 20.61 -14.70 1.58
N ILE A 23 21.25 -14.68 0.41
CA ILE A 23 21.98 -13.50 -0.09
C ILE A 23 21.03 -12.35 -0.46
N ILE A 24 19.76 -12.66 -0.79
CA ILE A 24 18.76 -11.65 -1.18
C ILE A 24 18.07 -11.08 0.05
N LEU A 25 17.66 -11.96 0.98
CA LEU A 25 16.93 -11.57 2.18
C LEU A 25 17.62 -12.08 3.45
N HIS A 26 18.28 -11.19 4.16
CA HIS A 26 18.87 -11.49 5.46
C HIS A 26 17.80 -11.44 6.55
N VAL A 27 17.81 -12.42 7.44
CA VAL A 27 16.92 -12.48 8.60
C VAL A 27 17.67 -11.97 9.83
N LYS A 28 17.45 -10.71 10.18
CA LYS A 28 18.16 -10.03 11.28
C LYS A 28 17.32 -9.87 12.53
N ASN A 29 16.02 -9.63 12.38
CA ASN A 29 15.11 -9.29 13.47
C ASN A 29 13.87 -10.18 13.47
N ASP A 30 13.27 -10.34 14.64
CA ASP A 30 11.89 -10.82 14.76
C ASP A 30 10.93 -9.74 14.28
N VAL A 31 9.70 -10.12 13.89
CA VAL A 31 8.71 -9.18 13.35
C VAL A 31 7.33 -9.46 13.97
N ASP A 32 6.69 -8.41 14.46
CA ASP A 32 5.28 -8.43 14.82
C ASP A 32 4.44 -7.83 13.68
N ILE A 33 3.35 -8.51 13.33
CA ILE A 33 2.44 -8.07 12.27
C ILE A 33 1.16 -7.55 12.92
N TYR A 34 0.85 -6.29 12.62
CA TYR A 34 -0.36 -5.63 13.11
C TYR A 34 -1.32 -5.35 11.96
N GLU A 35 -2.57 -5.66 12.16
CA GLU A 35 -3.63 -5.08 11.36
C GLU A 35 -3.98 -3.70 11.93
N ILE A 36 -3.86 -2.68 11.08
CA ILE A 36 -4.14 -1.30 11.42
C ILE A 36 -5.51 -0.91 10.87
N ILE A 37 -6.33 -0.31 11.70
CA ILE A 37 -7.59 0.33 11.30
C ILE A 37 -7.48 1.79 11.71
N TYR A 38 -7.72 2.68 10.77
CA TYR A 38 -7.58 4.12 10.95
C TYR A 38 -8.65 4.89 10.21
N LYS A 39 -8.78 6.17 10.49
CA LYS A 39 -9.68 7.08 9.77
C LYS A 39 -8.91 7.93 8.78
N ALA A 40 -9.50 8.14 7.62
CA ALA A 40 -8.98 8.98 6.56
C ALA A 40 -10.11 9.85 5.97
N LYS A 41 -9.75 10.90 5.25
CA LYS A 41 -10.72 11.73 4.53
C LYS A 41 -11.07 11.10 3.19
N TRP A 42 -12.35 11.04 2.88
CA TRP A 42 -12.88 10.72 1.56
C TRP A 42 -12.82 11.96 0.65
N ILE A 43 -13.12 11.79 -0.63
CA ILE A 43 -13.12 12.87 -1.64
C ILE A 43 -14.07 14.04 -1.30
N ASP A 44 -15.16 13.77 -0.58
CA ASP A 44 -16.11 14.78 -0.09
C ASP A 44 -15.76 15.36 1.30
N SER A 45 -14.54 15.09 1.78
CA SER A 45 -14.05 15.46 3.10
C SER A 45 -14.72 14.77 4.28
N SER A 46 -15.62 13.82 4.08
CA SER A 46 -16.15 12.95 5.14
C SER A 46 -15.06 12.03 5.70
N TRP A 47 -15.23 11.58 6.94
CA TRP A 47 -14.34 10.60 7.53
C TRP A 47 -14.79 9.19 7.22
N ILE A 48 -13.89 8.37 6.70
CA ILE A 48 -14.09 6.96 6.41
C ILE A 48 -13.10 6.09 7.18
N GLN A 49 -13.47 4.83 7.40
CA GLN A 49 -12.56 3.82 7.92
C GLN A 49 -11.67 3.28 6.79
N CYS A 50 -10.37 3.13 7.09
CA CYS A 50 -9.38 2.50 6.24
C CYS A 50 -8.60 1.45 7.01
N SER A 51 -7.86 0.61 6.32
CA SER A 51 -7.03 -0.42 6.94
C SER A 51 -5.69 -0.60 6.23
N GLY A 52 -4.83 -1.39 6.85
CA GLY A 52 -3.53 -1.77 6.31
C GLY A 52 -2.84 -2.79 7.21
N ILE A 53 -1.66 -3.22 6.80
CA ILE A 53 -0.81 -4.11 7.58
C ILE A 53 0.49 -3.38 7.94
N TYR A 54 0.88 -3.50 9.18
CA TYR A 54 2.15 -2.98 9.67
C TYR A 54 3.03 -4.12 10.17
N PHE A 55 4.22 -4.21 9.61
CA PHE A 55 5.26 -5.16 9.96
C PHE A 55 6.28 -4.44 10.84
N ALA A 56 6.16 -4.59 12.14
CA ALA A 56 7.00 -3.93 13.13
C ALA A 56 8.24 -4.77 13.43
N PRO A 57 9.45 -4.27 13.17
CA PRO A 57 10.67 -4.98 13.53
C PRO A 57 10.85 -5.02 15.05
N LYS A 58 11.26 -6.16 15.59
CA LYS A 58 11.53 -6.33 17.03
C LYS A 58 13.01 -6.46 17.30
N ASN A 59 13.39 -6.09 18.52
CA ASN A 59 14.76 -6.22 19.03
C ASN A 59 15.80 -5.52 18.14
N ILE A 60 15.39 -4.43 17.49
CA ILE A 60 16.28 -3.61 16.66
C ILE A 60 17.25 -2.80 17.52
N LYS A 61 18.50 -2.72 17.07
CA LYS A 61 19.56 -1.99 17.79
C LYS A 61 19.59 -0.49 17.48
N LYS A 62 18.96 -0.07 16.38
CA LYS A 62 18.92 1.31 15.89
C LYS A 62 17.49 1.67 15.50
N PRO A 63 17.11 2.96 15.55
CA PRO A 63 15.82 3.41 15.06
C PRO A 63 15.58 2.98 13.62
N ALA A 64 14.36 2.54 13.30
CA ALA A 64 13.97 2.00 12.02
C ALA A 64 13.72 3.09 10.97
N PRO A 65 14.16 2.94 9.71
CA PRO A 65 13.55 3.67 8.62
C PRO A 65 12.12 3.16 8.36
N ILE A 66 11.24 4.02 7.88
CA ILE A 66 9.89 3.63 7.45
C ILE A 66 9.95 3.24 5.96
N MET A 67 9.31 2.13 5.59
CA MET A 67 9.09 1.73 4.22
C MET A 67 7.60 1.52 3.97
N MET A 68 7.03 2.25 3.02
CA MET A 68 5.66 2.10 2.56
C MET A 68 5.66 1.31 1.26
N TYR A 69 4.92 0.22 1.20
CA TYR A 69 4.78 -0.63 0.03
C TYR A 69 3.37 -0.57 -0.53
N GLY A 70 3.23 -0.03 -1.74
CA GLY A 70 1.99 -0.09 -2.50
C GLY A 70 1.83 -1.44 -3.19
N HIS A 71 0.73 -2.13 -2.91
CA HIS A 71 0.43 -3.40 -3.54
C HIS A 71 -0.11 -3.24 -4.96
N GLY A 72 0.00 -4.31 -5.77
CA GLY A 72 -0.59 -4.36 -7.10
C GLY A 72 -2.12 -4.46 -7.07
N THR A 73 -2.74 -4.41 -8.24
CA THR A 73 -4.19 -4.37 -8.40
C THR A 73 -4.90 -5.53 -7.68
N GLN A 74 -5.85 -5.19 -6.84
CA GLN A 74 -6.81 -6.09 -6.21
C GLN A 74 -8.22 -5.76 -6.68
N ILE A 75 -8.94 -6.77 -7.18
CA ILE A 75 -10.34 -6.65 -7.61
C ILE A 75 -11.33 -7.13 -6.54
N HIS A 76 -10.83 -7.75 -5.49
CA HIS A 76 -11.63 -8.19 -4.36
C HIS A 76 -11.43 -7.27 -3.17
N LYS A 77 -12.52 -6.88 -2.54
CA LYS A 77 -12.46 -6.03 -1.34
C LYS A 77 -11.72 -6.71 -0.18
N HIS A 78 -11.96 -8.00 0.01
CA HIS A 78 -11.37 -8.72 1.13
C HIS A 78 -9.90 -9.05 0.89
N ARG A 79 -9.07 -8.68 1.86
CA ARG A 79 -7.67 -9.04 1.94
C ARG A 79 -7.46 -10.02 3.10
N THR A 80 -6.61 -11.01 2.86
CA THR A 80 -6.15 -11.93 3.91
C THR A 80 -4.71 -11.61 4.28
N ILE A 81 -4.40 -11.60 5.57
CA ILE A 81 -3.02 -11.54 6.04
C ILE A 81 -2.45 -12.95 5.94
N SER A 82 -1.47 -13.14 5.07
CA SER A 82 -0.95 -14.46 4.72
C SER A 82 0.56 -14.46 4.46
N ASP A 83 1.23 -15.48 4.95
CA ASP A 83 2.65 -15.73 4.66
C ASP A 83 2.88 -16.21 3.22
N GLU A 84 1.82 -16.61 2.53
CA GLU A 84 1.87 -17.06 1.13
C GLU A 84 1.70 -15.89 0.14
N ASP A 85 1.34 -14.71 0.63
CA ASP A 85 1.24 -13.51 -0.21
C ASP A 85 2.64 -12.93 -0.45
N ALA A 86 3.10 -13.00 -1.70
CA ALA A 86 4.43 -12.55 -2.08
C ALA A 86 4.66 -11.05 -1.80
N GLN A 87 3.64 -10.21 -1.94
CA GLN A 87 3.77 -8.77 -1.69
C GLN A 87 3.86 -8.47 -0.19
N GLN A 88 3.10 -9.18 0.65
CA GLN A 88 3.28 -9.13 2.10
C GLN A 88 4.64 -9.71 2.52
N GLY A 89 5.13 -10.72 1.81
CA GLY A 89 6.48 -11.27 1.96
C GLY A 89 7.59 -10.24 1.72
N ILE A 90 7.40 -9.29 0.79
CA ILE A 90 8.32 -8.16 0.60
C ILE A 90 8.37 -7.31 1.88
N CYS A 91 7.23 -6.94 2.44
CA CYS A 91 7.18 -6.17 3.69
C CYS A 91 7.81 -6.91 4.86
N LEU A 92 7.57 -8.23 4.97
CA LEU A 92 8.22 -9.07 5.99
C LEU A 92 9.74 -9.09 5.81
N GLY A 93 10.23 -9.12 4.54
CA GLY A 93 11.65 -9.04 4.21
C GLY A 93 12.30 -7.75 4.68
N PHE A 94 11.69 -6.61 4.38
CA PHE A 94 12.16 -5.32 4.87
C PHE A 94 12.09 -5.22 6.40
N ALA A 95 11.01 -5.71 7.01
CA ALA A 95 10.86 -5.62 8.46
C ALA A 95 11.90 -6.47 9.20
N THR A 96 12.20 -7.69 8.74
CA THR A 96 13.26 -8.49 9.36
C THR A 96 14.65 -7.88 9.15
N ASP A 97 14.84 -7.05 8.11
CA ASP A 97 16.08 -6.27 7.91
C ASP A 97 16.15 -5.01 8.78
N GLY A 98 15.07 -4.65 9.46
CA GLY A 98 15.02 -3.56 10.44
C GLY A 98 14.20 -2.35 10.03
N TYR A 99 13.41 -2.42 8.94
CA TYR A 99 12.50 -1.36 8.53
C TYR A 99 11.15 -1.49 9.26
N ALA A 100 10.55 -0.38 9.58
CA ALA A 100 9.13 -0.29 9.92
C ALA A 100 8.34 -0.36 8.61
N ALA A 101 7.93 -1.57 8.19
CA ALA A 101 7.36 -1.79 6.87
C ALA A 101 5.83 -1.75 6.90
N CYS A 102 5.24 -0.99 6.00
CA CYS A 102 3.82 -0.69 5.92
C CYS A 102 3.23 -1.11 4.59
N TYR A 103 2.05 -1.71 4.66
CA TYR A 103 1.27 -2.17 3.52
C TYR A 103 -0.12 -1.57 3.65
N PRO A 104 -0.35 -0.32 3.16
CA PRO A 104 -1.67 0.27 3.20
C PRO A 104 -2.63 -0.51 2.31
N ASP A 105 -3.82 -0.82 2.80
CA ASP A 105 -4.94 -1.12 1.93
C ASP A 105 -5.38 0.21 1.30
N TYR A 106 -5.64 0.22 0.01
CA TYR A 106 -6.25 1.39 -0.60
C TYR A 106 -7.68 1.57 -0.08
N TYR A 107 -8.25 2.76 -0.23
CA TYR A 107 -9.64 3.01 0.12
C TYR A 107 -10.54 1.96 -0.52
N GLY A 108 -11.50 1.46 0.24
CA GLY A 108 -12.39 0.40 -0.21
C GLY A 108 -11.86 -1.03 -0.15
N ILE A 109 -10.55 -1.22 0.06
CA ILE A 109 -9.92 -2.55 0.20
C ILE A 109 -9.75 -2.91 1.67
N GLY A 110 -9.63 -4.20 1.96
CA GLY A 110 -9.46 -4.73 3.32
C GLY A 110 -10.68 -4.48 4.18
N LYS A 111 -10.50 -3.80 5.29
CA LYS A 111 -11.59 -3.34 6.18
C LYS A 111 -12.01 -1.89 5.92
N GLY A 112 -11.58 -1.33 4.77
CA GLY A 112 -11.95 0.01 4.35
C GLY A 112 -13.42 0.14 3.99
N GLU A 113 -13.96 1.33 4.22
CA GLU A 113 -15.29 1.76 3.76
C GLU A 113 -15.22 2.29 2.33
N LYS A 114 -16.38 2.48 1.71
CA LYS A 114 -16.55 2.94 0.33
C LYS A 114 -16.06 1.93 -0.71
N ASP A 115 -16.04 2.35 -1.97
CA ASP A 115 -15.48 1.58 -3.07
C ASP A 115 -14.04 1.99 -3.33
N HIS A 116 -13.28 1.09 -3.95
CA HIS A 116 -11.90 1.40 -4.30
C HIS A 116 -11.85 2.32 -5.53
N LEU A 117 -11.19 3.46 -5.38
CA LEU A 117 -10.93 4.39 -6.48
C LEU A 117 -9.64 4.01 -7.21
N TYR A 118 -9.74 3.02 -8.09
CA TYR A 118 -8.61 2.47 -8.83
C TYR A 118 -7.91 3.50 -9.71
N GLN A 119 -6.59 3.61 -9.59
CA GLN A 119 -5.73 4.58 -10.30
C GLN A 119 -6.12 6.06 -10.06
N HIS A 120 -6.82 6.35 -8.97
CA HIS A 120 -7.12 7.71 -8.56
C HIS A 120 -6.02 8.23 -7.62
N SER A 121 -5.12 9.03 -8.16
CA SER A 121 -3.87 9.46 -7.51
C SER A 121 -4.06 10.00 -6.09
N TRP A 122 -5.07 10.85 -5.89
CA TRP A 122 -5.31 11.45 -4.57
C TRP A 122 -5.69 10.39 -3.53
N SER A 123 -6.67 9.53 -3.79
CA SER A 123 -7.14 8.55 -2.80
C SER A 123 -6.07 7.48 -2.50
N GLU A 124 -5.32 7.08 -3.51
CA GLU A 124 -4.20 6.15 -3.33
C GLU A 124 -3.09 6.80 -2.49
N ALA A 125 -2.73 8.06 -2.76
CA ALA A 125 -1.76 8.79 -1.94
C ALA A 125 -2.25 8.99 -0.49
N MET A 126 -3.52 9.35 -0.31
CA MET A 126 -4.10 9.53 1.02
C MET A 126 -4.11 8.25 1.84
N SER A 127 -4.24 7.06 1.21
CA SER A 127 -4.13 5.78 1.93
C SER A 127 -2.73 5.60 2.56
N PHE A 128 -1.67 6.06 1.89
CA PHE A 128 -0.31 6.08 2.44
C PHE A 128 -0.18 7.10 3.57
N ILE A 129 -0.62 8.33 3.33
CA ILE A 129 -0.42 9.46 4.25
C ILE A 129 -1.17 9.24 5.57
N TYR A 130 -2.43 8.83 5.51
CA TYR A 130 -3.19 8.56 6.74
C TYR A 130 -2.68 7.32 7.47
N MET A 131 -2.14 6.32 6.77
CA MET A 131 -1.47 5.21 7.43
C MET A 131 -0.18 5.65 8.12
N LEU A 132 0.61 6.56 7.54
CA LEU A 132 1.79 7.14 8.20
C LEU A 132 1.42 7.80 9.53
N TYR A 133 0.34 8.58 9.59
CA TYR A 133 -0.14 9.13 10.85
C TYR A 133 -0.55 8.05 11.86
N ALA A 134 -1.23 7.01 11.39
CA ALA A 134 -1.67 5.92 12.26
C ALA A 134 -0.50 5.12 12.84
N ILE A 135 0.54 4.84 12.05
CA ILE A 135 1.72 4.12 12.55
C ILE A 135 2.60 4.99 13.44
N ASP A 136 2.67 6.31 13.22
CA ASP A 136 3.37 7.23 14.13
C ASP A 136 2.78 7.15 15.55
N GLU A 137 1.46 7.10 15.66
CA GLU A 137 0.78 6.91 16.93
C GLU A 137 0.94 5.49 17.51
N LEU A 138 0.92 4.47 16.66
CA LEU A 138 1.14 3.09 17.11
C LEU A 138 2.56 2.88 17.62
N ASN A 139 3.56 3.40 16.91
CA ASN A 139 4.97 3.26 17.24
C ASN A 139 5.29 3.78 18.64
N LYS A 140 4.64 4.87 19.07
CA LYS A 140 4.73 5.39 20.44
C LYS A 140 4.22 4.40 21.48
N LYS A 141 3.20 3.60 21.14
CA LYS A 141 2.58 2.62 22.05
C LYS A 141 3.35 1.31 22.15
N ILE A 142 4.02 0.90 21.06
CA ILE A 142 4.76 -0.37 20.99
C ILE A 142 6.28 -0.17 21.06
N ASP A 143 6.74 1.05 21.36
CA ASP A 143 8.15 1.47 21.49
C ASP A 143 9.02 1.14 20.25
N VAL A 144 8.48 1.32 19.06
CA VAL A 144 9.25 1.28 17.82
C VAL A 144 9.74 2.69 17.49
N LYS A 145 11.03 2.92 17.63
CA LYS A 145 11.65 4.21 17.30
C LYS A 145 12.00 4.26 15.82
N THR A 146 11.67 5.40 15.17
CA THR A 146 12.01 5.64 13.76
C THR A 146 13.15 6.67 13.65
N ASN A 147 13.90 6.61 12.53
CA ASN A 147 15.06 7.48 12.30
C ASN A 147 14.76 8.69 11.39
N GLY A 148 13.49 8.90 11.03
CA GLY A 148 13.04 9.99 10.16
C GLY A 148 13.19 9.71 8.64
N GLN A 149 13.80 8.59 8.24
CA GLN A 149 13.86 8.21 6.83
C GLN A 149 12.55 7.56 6.40
N LEU A 150 12.02 8.00 5.25
CA LEU A 150 10.81 7.47 4.63
C LEU A 150 11.10 7.02 3.20
N PHE A 151 10.87 5.75 2.94
CA PHE A 151 11.00 5.14 1.62
C PHE A 151 9.63 4.74 1.09
N LEU A 152 9.34 5.07 -0.16
CA LEU A 152 8.11 4.69 -0.84
C LEU A 152 8.45 3.75 -1.99
N THR A 153 7.70 2.66 -2.12
CA THR A 153 7.88 1.72 -3.22
C THR A 153 6.57 0.99 -3.50
N GLY A 154 6.51 0.32 -4.62
CA GLY A 154 5.36 -0.48 -5.02
C GLY A 154 5.45 -0.90 -6.48
N TYR A 155 4.64 -1.87 -6.87
CA TYR A 155 4.65 -2.43 -8.21
C TYR A 155 3.27 -2.32 -8.86
N SER A 156 3.23 -2.03 -10.17
CA SER A 156 1.98 -1.88 -10.94
C SER A 156 1.11 -0.75 -10.36
N GLN A 157 -0.12 -1.00 -9.90
CA GLN A 157 -0.92 -0.01 -9.17
C GLN A 157 -0.12 0.59 -7.99
N GLY A 158 0.67 -0.24 -7.30
CA GLY A 158 1.55 0.21 -6.21
C GLY A 158 2.65 1.18 -6.65
N GLY A 159 3.14 1.04 -7.89
CA GLY A 159 4.04 2.00 -8.52
C GLY A 159 3.37 3.36 -8.68
N HIS A 160 2.16 3.39 -9.26
CA HIS A 160 1.37 4.61 -9.38
C HIS A 160 1.09 5.24 -8.01
N SER A 161 0.61 4.45 -7.05
CA SER A 161 0.28 4.92 -5.70
C SER A 161 1.47 5.49 -4.94
N SER A 162 2.64 4.84 -5.02
CA SER A 162 3.85 5.32 -4.34
C SER A 162 4.37 6.62 -4.95
N PHE A 163 4.25 6.78 -6.28
CA PHE A 163 4.62 8.02 -6.95
C PHE A 163 3.64 9.16 -6.62
N ALA A 164 2.34 8.87 -6.61
CA ALA A 164 1.32 9.81 -6.16
C ALA A 164 1.55 10.21 -4.69
N ALA A 165 1.85 9.25 -3.81
CA ALA A 165 2.14 9.52 -2.41
C ALA A 165 3.35 10.45 -2.22
N GLN A 166 4.42 10.29 -3.01
CA GLN A 166 5.55 11.22 -3.00
C GLN A 166 5.08 12.64 -3.29
N LYS A 167 4.35 12.85 -4.41
CA LYS A 167 3.87 14.16 -4.81
C LYS A 167 3.07 14.84 -3.69
N TYR A 168 2.09 14.14 -3.14
CA TYR A 168 1.22 14.71 -2.10
C TYR A 168 1.93 14.91 -0.76
N LEU A 169 2.93 14.10 -0.41
CA LEU A 169 3.77 14.32 0.78
C LEU A 169 4.66 15.56 0.63
N GLU A 170 5.20 15.79 -0.56
CA GLU A 170 5.98 16.98 -0.86
C GLU A 170 5.09 18.27 -0.82
N GLU A 171 3.89 18.21 -1.37
CA GLU A 171 2.90 19.30 -1.30
C GLU A 171 2.44 19.57 0.14
N LEU A 172 2.21 18.52 0.93
CA LEU A 172 1.82 18.63 2.34
C LEU A 172 2.92 19.24 3.21
N ASN A 173 4.18 18.98 2.86
CA ASN A 173 5.37 19.48 3.55
C ASN A 173 5.37 19.27 5.07
N ASP A 174 4.82 18.12 5.54
CA ASP A 174 4.84 17.75 6.95
C ASP A 174 6.28 17.36 7.35
N PRO A 175 6.90 18.06 8.31
CA PRO A 175 8.31 17.81 8.67
C PRO A 175 8.56 16.41 9.24
N ARG A 176 7.51 15.69 9.69
CA ARG A 176 7.62 14.32 10.20
C ARG A 176 7.84 13.29 9.10
N PHE A 177 7.40 13.58 7.87
CA PHE A 177 7.32 12.62 6.77
C PHE A 177 7.99 13.14 5.49
N LYS A 178 9.26 13.49 5.61
CA LYS A 178 10.06 13.84 4.41
C LYS A 178 10.48 12.58 3.67
N VAL A 179 10.12 12.50 2.41
CA VAL A 179 10.49 11.38 1.55
C VAL A 179 12.00 11.35 1.35
N THR A 180 12.62 10.22 1.70
CA THR A 180 14.06 9.99 1.50
C THR A 180 14.34 9.52 0.08
N ALA A 181 13.56 8.55 -0.40
CA ALA A 181 13.60 8.06 -1.76
C ALA A 181 12.30 7.34 -2.13
N THR A 182 11.99 7.35 -3.42
CA THR A 182 10.87 6.59 -3.98
C THR A 182 11.37 5.70 -5.12
N SER A 183 10.89 4.45 -5.12
CA SER A 183 11.11 3.49 -6.21
C SER A 183 9.76 3.00 -6.74
N PRO A 184 9.10 3.80 -7.60
CA PRO A 184 7.80 3.45 -8.16
C PRO A 184 8.02 2.53 -9.37
N MET A 185 7.60 1.25 -9.27
CA MET A 185 7.89 0.26 -10.29
C MET A 185 6.68 0.00 -11.18
N SER A 186 6.83 0.19 -12.49
CA SER A 186 5.87 -0.18 -13.55
C SER A 186 4.43 0.32 -13.29
N GLY A 187 4.28 1.54 -12.79
CA GLY A 187 2.98 2.17 -12.59
C GLY A 187 2.39 2.72 -13.89
N ALA A 188 1.07 2.90 -13.90
CA ALA A 188 0.37 3.56 -14.99
C ALA A 188 0.48 5.09 -14.81
N TYR A 189 1.57 5.68 -15.30
CA TYR A 189 1.87 7.10 -15.07
C TYR A 189 1.31 8.04 -16.14
N ASP A 190 1.13 7.54 -17.36
CA ASP A 190 0.66 8.32 -18.50
C ASP A 190 -0.70 7.78 -19.00
N MET A 191 -1.77 8.13 -18.23
CA MET A 191 -3.11 7.62 -18.46
C MET A 191 -3.72 8.09 -19.79
N THR A 192 -3.41 9.32 -20.24
CA THR A 192 -3.96 9.94 -21.44
C THR A 192 -3.07 9.78 -22.68
N GLY A 193 -1.89 9.22 -22.52
CA GLY A 193 -0.95 8.95 -23.61
C GLY A 193 -0.77 7.45 -23.81
N GLU A 194 0.18 6.84 -23.11
CA GLU A 194 0.53 5.44 -23.35
C GLU A 194 -0.56 4.46 -22.91
N GLN A 195 -1.24 4.68 -21.75
CA GLN A 195 -2.29 3.77 -21.30
C GLN A 195 -3.52 3.82 -22.22
N GLU A 196 -3.91 4.98 -22.71
CA GLU A 196 -5.05 5.14 -23.61
C GLU A 196 -4.89 4.28 -24.89
N LYS A 197 -3.71 4.20 -25.47
CA LYS A 197 -3.42 3.39 -26.66
C LYS A 197 -3.79 1.92 -26.46
N TYR A 198 -3.61 1.40 -25.25
CA TYR A 198 -3.92 0.01 -24.90
C TYR A 198 -5.41 -0.21 -24.60
N MET A 199 -6.12 0.81 -24.13
CA MET A 199 -7.56 0.70 -23.80
C MET A 199 -8.42 0.38 -25.01
N PHE A 200 -8.00 0.80 -26.23
CA PHE A 200 -8.70 0.56 -27.49
C PHE A 200 -8.22 -0.67 -28.24
N GLN A 201 -7.38 -1.51 -27.64
CA GLN A 201 -6.88 -2.74 -28.22
C GLN A 201 -7.51 -3.96 -27.56
N VAL A 202 -7.38 -5.13 -28.20
CA VAL A 202 -7.70 -6.41 -27.55
C VAL A 202 -6.75 -6.60 -26.36
N TYR A 203 -7.31 -6.57 -25.16
CA TYR A 203 -6.53 -6.57 -23.93
C TYR A 203 -6.79 -7.85 -23.12
N PRO A 204 -5.73 -8.57 -22.70
CA PRO A 204 -5.89 -9.87 -22.03
C PRO A 204 -6.49 -9.79 -20.62
N ARG A 205 -6.66 -8.58 -20.09
CA ARG A 205 -7.23 -8.32 -18.77
C ARG A 205 -8.38 -7.30 -18.87
N PRO A 206 -9.53 -7.69 -19.43
CA PRO A 206 -10.60 -6.75 -19.78
C PRO A 206 -11.22 -6.01 -18.59
N PHE A 207 -11.03 -6.48 -17.38
CA PHE A 207 -11.58 -5.85 -16.17
C PHE A 207 -10.92 -4.50 -15.80
N TYR A 208 -9.72 -4.20 -16.27
CA TYR A 208 -9.03 -2.96 -15.90
C TYR A 208 -9.78 -1.70 -16.36
N LEU A 209 -10.30 -1.70 -17.59
CA LEU A 209 -11.02 -0.54 -18.11
C LEU A 209 -12.35 -0.31 -17.38
N PRO A 210 -13.25 -1.28 -17.19
CA PRO A 210 -14.41 -1.13 -16.34
C PRO A 210 -14.07 -0.66 -14.92
N TYR A 211 -13.02 -1.20 -14.32
CA TYR A 211 -12.61 -0.83 -12.97
C TYR A 211 -12.19 0.64 -12.90
N LEU A 212 -11.42 1.11 -13.88
CA LEU A 212 -11.03 2.51 -14.02
C LEU A 212 -12.26 3.42 -14.21
N LEU A 213 -13.18 3.06 -15.14
CA LEU A 213 -14.37 3.86 -15.42
C LEU A 213 -15.30 3.98 -14.21
N VAL A 214 -15.53 2.89 -13.47
CA VAL A 214 -16.30 2.92 -12.22
C VAL A 214 -15.63 3.85 -11.20
N SER A 215 -14.33 3.74 -11.03
CA SER A 215 -13.54 4.57 -10.13
C SER A 215 -13.64 6.07 -10.46
N TYR A 216 -13.47 6.41 -11.73
CA TYR A 216 -13.51 7.80 -12.19
C TYR A 216 -14.95 8.37 -12.20
N GLN A 217 -15.94 7.52 -12.45
CA GLN A 217 -17.36 7.93 -12.30
C GLN A 217 -17.68 8.28 -10.85
N GLU A 218 -17.22 7.48 -9.89
CA GLU A 218 -17.40 7.77 -8.46
C GLU A 218 -16.66 9.06 -8.05
N ALA A 219 -15.43 9.23 -8.53
CA ALA A 219 -14.59 10.36 -8.14
C ALA A 219 -15.01 11.68 -8.81
N TYR A 220 -15.42 11.67 -10.08
CA TYR A 220 -15.54 12.86 -10.91
C TYR A 220 -16.87 13.01 -11.65
N ARG A 221 -17.75 11.99 -11.61
CA ARG A 221 -19.01 11.98 -12.37
C ARG A 221 -18.82 12.33 -13.84
N VAL A 222 -17.92 11.61 -14.50
CA VAL A 222 -17.48 11.86 -15.89
C VAL A 222 -18.56 11.64 -16.94
N ILE A 223 -19.59 10.85 -16.62
CA ILE A 223 -20.73 10.52 -17.51
C ILE A 223 -22.01 10.82 -16.76
N ASP A 224 -22.97 11.46 -17.41
CA ASP A 224 -24.30 11.73 -16.82
C ASP A 224 -25.21 10.49 -16.95
N ILE A 225 -25.00 9.52 -16.08
CA ILE A 225 -25.81 8.31 -15.95
C ILE A 225 -25.99 7.94 -14.48
N ASP A 226 -27.15 7.40 -14.14
CA ASP A 226 -27.46 6.99 -12.76
C ASP A 226 -26.69 5.74 -12.33
N ASN A 227 -26.39 4.84 -13.26
CA ASN A 227 -25.75 3.57 -12.98
C ASN A 227 -24.67 3.25 -14.01
N ILE A 228 -23.39 3.43 -13.66
CA ILE A 228 -22.24 3.14 -14.51
C ILE A 228 -22.20 1.68 -14.95
N TYR A 229 -22.70 0.75 -14.15
CA TYR A 229 -22.69 -0.67 -14.49
C TYR A 229 -23.57 -1.02 -15.67
N SER A 230 -24.53 -0.16 -16.02
CA SER A 230 -25.45 -0.35 -17.18
C SER A 230 -24.74 -0.29 -18.54
N ILE A 231 -23.55 0.29 -18.61
CA ILE A 231 -22.77 0.38 -19.87
C ILE A 231 -21.93 -0.86 -20.15
N PHE A 232 -21.75 -1.72 -19.15
CA PHE A 232 -21.00 -2.97 -19.31
C PHE A 232 -21.95 -4.12 -19.70
N LYS A 233 -21.63 -4.79 -20.81
CA LYS A 233 -22.41 -5.92 -21.34
C LYS A 233 -21.64 -7.22 -21.22
#